data_d9be8620e66512b1cb12d876c50bc0c8
#
_entry.id   d9be8620e66512b1cb12d876c50bc0c8
#
_cell.length_a   1.000
_cell.length_b   1.000
_cell.length_c   1.000
_cell.angle_alpha   90.00
_cell.angle_beta   90.00
_cell.angle_gamma   90.00
#
_symmetry.space_group_name_H-M   'P 1'
#
loop_
_entity.id
_entity.type
_entity.pdbx_description
1 polymer ?
#
loop_
_entity_poly.entity_id
_entity_poly.type
_entity_poly.pdbx_seq_one_letter_code
_entity_poly.pdbx_strand_id
1 'polypeptide(L)'
;FATGVSLVTTTEQNGSVHGMTANGIASISLDPMLSMVSVAHNANSYSIIKNTGRFGINILTDQQRAIGEFYAKSNNEGENSPEAFFRLTENGTPFLEGSLSSIDCRVVSTHVEGDHTLFIGAVESIELGDGEPLLFFQGKWKTF
;
A
#
# COMPACT_ATOMS: atom_id res chain seq x y z
N PHE A 1 -1.87 -12.54 -13.99
CA PHE A 1 -2.96 -12.07 -13.12
C PHE A 1 -3.37 -10.65 -13.48
N ALA A 2 -4.65 -10.41 -13.60
CA ALA A 2 -5.20 -9.05 -13.60
C ALA A 2 -5.45 -8.67 -12.13
N THR A 3 -4.91 -7.55 -11.70
CA THR A 3 -5.03 -7.08 -10.31
C THR A 3 -5.49 -5.63 -10.26
N GLY A 4 -6.04 -5.24 -9.13
CA GLY A 4 -6.06 -3.85 -8.73
C GLY A 4 -4.65 -3.36 -8.42
N VAL A 5 -4.51 -2.07 -8.20
CA VAL A 5 -3.26 -1.44 -7.79
C VAL A 5 -3.49 -0.72 -6.47
N SER A 6 -2.57 -0.90 -5.53
CA SER A 6 -2.63 -0.24 -4.24
C SER A 6 -1.34 0.52 -3.95
N LEU A 7 -1.45 1.59 -3.20
CA LEU A 7 -0.33 2.23 -2.54
C LEU A 7 -0.25 1.72 -1.11
N VAL A 8 0.81 0.99 -0.80
CA VAL A 8 1.13 0.59 0.57
C VAL A 8 1.87 1.72 1.23
N THR A 9 1.39 2.16 2.38
CA THR A 9 1.93 3.33 3.10
C THR A 9 2.39 2.95 4.50
N THR A 10 3.42 3.62 4.95
CA THR A 10 3.90 3.54 6.33
C THR A 10 4.57 4.85 6.71
N THR A 11 4.76 5.07 7.99
CA THR A 11 5.41 6.27 8.53
C THR A 11 6.82 5.93 8.96
N GLU A 12 7.79 6.68 8.46
CA GLU A 12 9.19 6.58 8.90
C GLU A 12 9.40 7.16 10.30
N GLN A 13 10.54 6.85 10.93
CA GLN A 13 10.86 7.36 12.27
C GLN A 13 10.84 8.89 12.36
N ASN A 14 11.22 9.58 11.28
CA ASN A 14 11.20 11.05 11.21
C ASN A 14 9.79 11.64 11.00
N GLY A 15 8.76 10.79 10.92
CA GLY A 15 7.37 11.19 10.68
C GLY A 15 6.99 11.35 9.22
N SER A 16 7.93 11.17 8.28
CA SER A 16 7.60 11.25 6.85
C SER A 16 6.82 10.04 6.37
N VAL A 17 5.99 10.25 5.35
CA VAL A 17 5.22 9.17 4.71
C VAL A 17 6.11 8.46 3.70
N HIS A 18 6.15 7.12 3.80
CA HIS A 18 6.75 6.27 2.79
C HIS A 18 5.66 5.51 2.04
N GLY A 19 5.73 5.48 0.71
CA GLY A 19 4.77 4.79 -0.14
C GLY A 19 5.45 3.79 -1.08
N MET A 20 4.77 2.70 -1.36
CA MET A 20 5.19 1.67 -2.32
C MET A 20 3.97 1.19 -3.09
N THR A 21 4.04 1.26 -4.41
CA THR A 21 2.98 0.68 -5.25
C THR A 21 3.11 -0.84 -5.26
N ALA A 22 2.00 -1.51 -5.01
CA ALA A 22 1.93 -2.96 -4.91
C ALA A 22 0.64 -3.50 -5.51
N ASN A 23 0.74 -4.72 -6.04
CA ASN A 23 -0.40 -5.55 -6.43
C ASN A 23 -0.39 -6.92 -5.72
N GLY A 24 0.63 -7.20 -4.92
CA GLY A 24 0.70 -8.37 -4.05
C GLY A 24 -0.08 -8.17 -2.75
N ILE A 25 -1.37 -7.96 -2.87
CA ILE A 25 -2.31 -7.71 -1.77
C ILE A 25 -3.38 -8.79 -1.79
N ALA A 26 -3.77 -9.27 -0.62
CA ALA A 26 -4.87 -10.23 -0.52
C ALA A 26 -5.69 -10.03 0.76
N SER A 27 -6.99 -10.25 0.63
CA SER A 27 -7.86 -10.51 1.78
C SER A 27 -7.60 -11.93 2.29
N ILE A 28 -7.35 -12.08 3.58
CA ILE A 28 -6.95 -13.36 4.19
C ILE A 28 -8.06 -13.96 5.03
N SER A 29 -8.72 -13.17 5.88
CA SER A 29 -9.73 -13.64 6.81
C SER A 29 -10.75 -12.57 7.10
N LEU A 30 -11.97 -12.97 7.38
CA LEU A 30 -13.06 -12.06 7.77
C LEU A 30 -13.26 -12.03 9.29
N ASP A 31 -12.93 -13.13 10.00
CA ASP A 31 -13.04 -13.21 11.45
C ASP A 31 -11.87 -14.04 12.02
N PRO A 32 -10.83 -13.40 12.61
CA PRO A 32 -10.61 -11.95 12.61
C PRO A 32 -10.37 -11.39 11.20
N MET A 33 -10.62 -10.10 11.02
CA MET A 33 -10.40 -9.44 9.73
C MET A 33 -8.90 -9.23 9.49
N LEU A 34 -8.36 -9.94 8.50
CA LEU A 34 -6.95 -9.94 8.15
C LEU A 34 -6.75 -9.62 6.66
N SER A 35 -5.73 -8.83 6.38
CA SER A 35 -5.24 -8.57 5.02
C SER A 35 -3.73 -8.78 4.96
N MET A 36 -3.22 -9.00 3.76
CA MET A 36 -1.80 -9.31 3.53
C MET A 36 -1.20 -8.36 2.49
N VAL A 37 0.06 -8.01 2.69
CA VAL A 37 0.92 -7.44 1.66
C VAL A 37 2.20 -8.27 1.51
N SER A 38 2.60 -8.52 0.26
CA SER A 38 3.86 -9.17 -0.09
C SER A 38 4.89 -8.10 -0.43
N VAL A 39 6.00 -8.07 0.30
CA VAL A 39 7.03 -7.03 0.18
C VAL A 39 8.39 -7.65 -0.13
N ALA A 40 9.02 -7.20 -1.21
CA ALA A 40 10.36 -7.64 -1.57
C ALA A 40 11.39 -7.18 -0.55
N HIS A 41 12.37 -8.03 -0.22
CA HIS A 41 13.41 -7.72 0.78
C HIS A 41 14.29 -6.54 0.37
N ASN A 42 14.43 -6.27 -0.93
CA ASN A 42 15.18 -5.11 -1.43
C ASN A 42 14.34 -3.81 -1.53
N ALA A 43 13.05 -3.87 -1.21
CA ALA A 43 12.22 -2.66 -1.14
C ALA A 43 12.46 -1.89 0.16
N ASN A 44 12.49 -0.56 0.08
CA ASN A 44 12.66 0.30 1.26
C ASN A 44 11.55 0.08 2.30
N SER A 45 10.34 -0.22 1.83
CA SER A 45 9.18 -0.51 2.70
C SER A 45 9.37 -1.69 3.63
N TYR A 46 10.21 -2.68 3.24
CA TYR A 46 10.42 -3.89 4.04
C TYR A 46 10.89 -3.59 5.46
N SER A 47 11.99 -2.87 5.58
CA SER A 47 12.55 -2.54 6.90
C SER A 47 11.63 -1.59 7.69
N ILE A 48 10.97 -0.67 7.02
CA ILE A 48 10.08 0.29 7.67
C ILE A 48 8.86 -0.43 8.26
N ILE A 49 8.19 -1.28 7.51
CA ILE A 49 7.04 -2.07 7.99
C ILE A 49 7.47 -3.00 9.13
N LYS A 50 8.62 -3.67 8.98
CA LYS A 50 9.17 -4.55 10.02
C LYS A 50 9.41 -3.80 11.33
N ASN A 51 9.91 -2.57 11.27
CA ASN A 51 10.22 -1.77 12.45
C ASN A 51 8.98 -1.13 13.06
N THR A 52 8.05 -0.61 12.24
CA THR A 52 6.84 0.07 12.72
C THR A 52 5.75 -0.90 13.15
N GLY A 53 5.72 -2.09 12.54
CA GLY A 53 4.65 -3.07 12.75
C GLY A 53 3.29 -2.64 12.19
N ARG A 54 3.26 -1.66 11.27
CA ARG A 54 2.03 -1.12 10.69
C ARG A 54 2.19 -0.81 9.21
N PHE A 55 1.09 -0.93 8.48
CA PHE A 55 1.00 -0.48 7.10
C PHE A 55 -0.43 -0.09 6.72
N GLY A 56 -0.55 0.84 5.81
CA GLY A 56 -1.81 1.19 5.15
C GLY A 56 -1.89 0.53 3.77
N ILE A 57 -3.09 0.17 3.36
CA ILE A 57 -3.39 -0.25 1.99
C ILE A 57 -4.36 0.77 1.42
N ASN A 58 -3.94 1.50 0.39
CA ASN A 58 -4.78 2.48 -0.30
C ASN A 58 -5.04 1.97 -1.70
N ILE A 59 -6.26 1.53 -1.97
CA ILE A 59 -6.66 1.00 -3.28
C ILE A 59 -6.87 2.17 -4.23
N LEU A 60 -6.07 2.24 -5.30
CA LEU A 60 -6.02 3.40 -6.17
C LEU A 60 -7.19 3.44 -7.15
N THR A 61 -7.65 4.66 -7.43
CA THR A 61 -8.54 4.94 -8.55
C THR A 61 -7.75 5.09 -9.84
N ASP A 62 -8.43 5.02 -10.98
CA ASP A 62 -7.88 5.29 -12.31
C ASP A 62 -7.29 6.71 -12.42
N GLN A 63 -7.85 7.67 -11.67
CA GLN A 63 -7.36 9.06 -11.60
C GLN A 63 -6.02 9.18 -10.85
N GLN A 64 -5.66 8.17 -10.06
CA GLN A 64 -4.42 8.14 -9.26
C GLN A 64 -3.27 7.38 -9.96
N ARG A 65 -3.39 7.15 -11.27
CA ARG A 65 -2.36 6.42 -12.04
C ARG A 65 -0.96 7.05 -11.88
N ALA A 66 -0.84 8.37 -11.94
CA ALA A 66 0.43 9.06 -11.79
C ALA A 66 1.07 8.79 -10.42
N ILE A 67 0.27 8.67 -9.36
CA ILE A 67 0.73 8.28 -8.02
C ILE A 67 1.24 6.84 -8.05
N GLY A 68 0.47 5.93 -8.64
CA GLY A 68 0.88 4.53 -8.79
C GLY A 68 2.20 4.38 -9.54
N GLU A 69 2.37 5.09 -10.66
CA GLU A 69 3.59 5.06 -11.46
C GLU A 69 4.80 5.64 -10.70
N PHE A 70 4.62 6.73 -9.98
CA PHE A 70 5.68 7.37 -9.18
C PHE A 70 6.21 6.45 -8.07
N TYR A 71 5.32 5.88 -7.27
CA TYR A 71 5.70 5.01 -6.15
C TYR A 71 6.01 3.56 -6.56
N ALA A 72 5.87 3.20 -7.83
CA ALA A 72 6.33 1.92 -8.38
C ALA A 72 7.85 1.87 -8.58
N LYS A 73 8.52 3.01 -8.58
CA LYS A 73 9.96 3.13 -8.76
C LYS A 73 10.67 3.13 -7.42
N SER A 74 11.72 2.34 -7.30
CA SER A 74 12.55 2.28 -6.09
C SER A 74 13.42 3.52 -5.89
N ASN A 75 13.74 4.22 -6.97
CA ASN A 75 14.47 5.49 -6.94
C ASN A 75 13.74 6.49 -7.83
N ASN A 76 13.05 7.43 -7.18
CA ASN A 76 12.33 8.54 -7.80
C ASN A 76 12.93 9.92 -7.44
N GLU A 77 14.16 9.95 -6.92
CA GLU A 77 14.88 11.17 -6.65
C GLU A 77 15.05 12.01 -7.92
N GLY A 78 14.75 13.30 -7.82
CA GLY A 78 14.81 14.22 -8.96
C GLY A 78 13.61 14.14 -9.92
N GLU A 79 12.66 13.24 -9.71
CA GLU A 79 11.38 13.21 -10.43
C GLU A 79 10.38 14.17 -9.79
N ASN A 80 9.52 14.78 -10.62
CA ASN A 80 8.39 15.57 -10.12
C ASN A 80 7.39 14.64 -9.43
N SER A 81 7.22 14.82 -8.13
CA SER A 81 6.21 14.10 -7.36
C SER A 81 4.81 14.54 -7.80
N PRO A 82 3.91 13.60 -8.10
CA PRO A 82 2.52 13.94 -8.33
C PRO A 82 1.90 14.52 -7.06
N GLU A 83 0.85 15.30 -7.21
CA GLU A 83 0.09 15.81 -6.08
C GLU A 83 -0.59 14.64 -5.35
N ALA A 84 -0.21 14.46 -4.09
CA ALA A 84 -0.74 13.41 -3.24
C ALA A 84 -0.88 13.93 -1.81
N PHE A 85 -2.08 13.83 -1.26
CA PHE A 85 -2.39 14.29 0.09
C PHE A 85 -2.56 13.08 1.00
N PHE A 86 -1.81 13.06 2.09
CA PHE A 86 -1.88 12.01 3.10
C PHE A 86 -2.44 12.55 4.40
N ARG A 87 -3.29 11.77 5.02
CA ARG A 87 -3.84 12.00 6.34
C ARG A 87 -3.46 10.83 7.24
N LEU A 88 -2.98 11.10 8.44
CA LEU A 88 -2.64 10.04 9.39
C LEU A 88 -3.91 9.58 10.13
N THR A 89 -4.06 8.27 10.27
CA THR A 89 -5.07 7.69 11.16
C THR A 89 -4.69 7.95 12.62
N GLU A 90 -5.58 7.65 13.54
CA GLU A 90 -5.33 7.69 14.98
C GLU A 90 -4.08 6.88 15.38
N ASN A 91 -3.82 5.78 14.66
CA ASN A 91 -2.67 4.91 14.88
C ASN A 91 -1.40 5.38 14.15
N GLY A 92 -1.44 6.48 13.42
CA GLY A 92 -0.31 7.03 12.68
C GLY A 92 -0.08 6.40 11.30
N THR A 93 -1.02 5.63 10.80
CA THR A 93 -0.94 5.04 9.45
C THR A 93 -1.39 6.05 8.40
N PRO A 94 -0.60 6.31 7.34
CA PRO A 94 -0.98 7.27 6.32
C PRO A 94 -2.07 6.71 5.40
N PHE A 95 -3.16 7.46 5.25
CA PHE A 95 -4.20 7.24 4.24
C PHE A 95 -4.05 8.26 3.12
N LEU A 96 -4.06 7.77 1.88
CA LEU A 96 -4.04 8.60 0.69
C LEU A 96 -5.46 9.08 0.38
N GLU A 97 -5.64 10.39 0.33
CA GLU A 97 -6.94 10.98 -0.02
C GLU A 97 -7.35 10.62 -1.45
N GLY A 98 -8.64 10.39 -1.65
CA GLY A 98 -9.22 10.04 -2.96
C GLY A 98 -9.07 8.59 -3.38
N SER A 99 -8.56 7.70 -2.54
CA SER A 99 -8.51 6.26 -2.80
C SER A 99 -9.90 5.63 -2.77
N LEU A 100 -10.09 4.52 -3.50
CA LEU A 100 -11.33 3.72 -3.44
C LEU A 100 -11.59 3.17 -2.06
N SER A 101 -10.54 2.78 -1.37
CA SER A 101 -10.57 2.36 0.02
C SER A 101 -9.19 2.53 0.63
N SER A 102 -9.15 2.89 1.90
CA SER A 102 -7.92 2.88 2.70
C SER A 102 -8.12 2.01 3.93
N ILE A 103 -7.14 1.16 4.20
CA ILE A 103 -7.21 0.13 5.23
C ILE A 103 -6.00 0.28 6.15
N ASP A 104 -6.23 0.43 7.45
CA ASP A 104 -5.18 0.49 8.47
C ASP A 104 -4.94 -0.90 9.05
N CYS A 105 -3.69 -1.37 8.94
CA CYS A 105 -3.30 -2.72 9.35
C CYS A 105 -2.18 -2.68 10.40
N ARG A 106 -2.37 -3.48 11.46
CA ARG A 106 -1.34 -3.81 12.43
C ARG A 106 -0.79 -5.20 12.13
N VAL A 107 0.52 -5.33 11.92
CA VAL A 107 1.18 -6.61 11.64
C VAL A 107 0.97 -7.57 12.80
N VAL A 108 0.43 -8.75 12.52
CA VAL A 108 0.19 -9.82 13.49
C VAL A 108 1.05 -11.06 13.23
N SER A 109 1.49 -11.28 12.00
CA SER A 109 2.44 -12.35 11.66
C SER A 109 3.20 -12.02 10.39
N THR A 110 4.36 -12.65 10.21
CA THR A 110 5.21 -12.48 9.05
C THR A 110 5.70 -13.84 8.56
N HIS A 111 5.80 -14.01 7.24
CA HIS A 111 6.26 -15.23 6.62
C HIS A 111 7.27 -14.89 5.53
N VAL A 112 8.49 -15.36 5.69
CA VAL A 112 9.55 -15.21 4.67
C VAL A 112 9.36 -16.28 3.60
N GLU A 113 9.14 -15.84 2.37
CA GLU A 113 8.95 -16.72 1.22
C GLU A 113 9.85 -16.26 0.06
N GLY A 114 10.95 -16.95 -0.15
CA GLY A 114 11.92 -16.57 -1.16
C GLY A 114 12.55 -15.21 -0.90
N ASP A 115 12.44 -14.29 -1.86
CA ASP A 115 12.95 -12.92 -1.79
C ASP A 115 11.92 -11.89 -1.29
N HIS A 116 10.78 -12.38 -0.78
CA HIS A 116 9.68 -11.57 -0.22
C HIS A 116 9.34 -11.99 1.20
N THR A 117 8.71 -11.09 1.92
CA THR A 117 8.02 -11.37 3.18
C THR A 117 6.54 -11.03 3.03
N LEU A 118 5.69 -11.96 3.48
CA LEU A 118 4.27 -11.73 3.59
C LEU A 118 3.98 -11.14 4.98
N PHE A 119 3.51 -9.90 5.03
CA PHE A 119 3.05 -9.28 6.26
C PHE A 119 1.54 -9.46 6.37
N ILE A 120 1.10 -10.17 7.40
CA ILE A 120 -0.31 -10.34 7.71
C ILE A 120 -0.70 -9.24 8.70
N GLY A 121 -1.68 -8.44 8.35
CA GLY A 121 -2.17 -7.34 9.15
C GLY A 121 -3.58 -7.55 9.66
N ALA A 122 -3.78 -7.31 10.96
CA ALA A 122 -5.12 -7.16 11.52
C ALA A 122 -5.67 -5.81 11.08
N VAL A 123 -6.84 -5.82 10.45
CA VAL A 123 -7.52 -4.62 10.00
C VAL A 123 -8.12 -3.90 11.20
N GLU A 124 -7.69 -2.66 11.43
CA GLU A 124 -8.15 -1.85 12.56
C GLU A 124 -9.14 -0.76 12.15
N SER A 125 -9.01 -0.24 10.94
CA SER A 125 -10.01 0.68 10.38
C SER A 125 -10.02 0.63 8.86
N ILE A 126 -11.15 0.99 8.27
CA ILE A 126 -11.36 1.06 6.82
C ILE A 126 -12.10 2.34 6.51
N GLU A 127 -11.63 3.05 5.49
CA GLU A 127 -12.38 4.14 4.86
C GLU A 127 -12.71 3.77 3.43
N LEU A 128 -13.90 4.12 2.99
CA LEU A 128 -14.39 3.91 1.63
C LEU A 128 -14.45 5.23 0.89
N GLY A 129 -14.05 5.21 -0.37
CA GLY A 129 -14.19 6.31 -1.31
C GLY A 129 -14.96 5.87 -2.55
N ASP A 130 -14.97 6.72 -3.56
CA ASP A 130 -15.70 6.51 -4.82
C ASP A 130 -14.74 6.58 -6.00
N GLY A 131 -15.12 5.97 -7.12
CA GLY A 131 -14.36 6.02 -8.38
C GLY A 131 -14.27 4.68 -9.07
N GLU A 132 -13.50 4.64 -10.16
CA GLU A 132 -13.20 3.42 -10.90
C GLU A 132 -11.82 2.89 -10.52
N PRO A 133 -11.61 1.56 -10.48
CA PRO A 133 -10.35 1.00 -10.06
C PRO A 133 -9.24 1.18 -11.09
N LEU A 134 -8.03 1.45 -10.61
CA LEU A 134 -6.81 1.32 -11.40
C LEU A 134 -6.42 -0.15 -11.48
N LEU A 135 -6.18 -0.65 -12.68
CA LEU A 135 -5.85 -2.05 -12.92
C LEU A 135 -4.45 -2.21 -13.50
N PHE A 136 -3.87 -3.39 -13.27
CA PHE A 136 -2.58 -3.80 -13.83
C PHE A 136 -2.68 -5.20 -14.42
N PHE A 137 -2.30 -5.33 -15.69
CA PHE A 137 -2.34 -6.62 -16.40
C PHE A 137 -1.27 -6.69 -17.46
N GLN A 138 -0.51 -7.79 -17.49
CA GLN A 138 0.58 -8.03 -18.45
C GLN A 138 1.58 -6.87 -18.53
N GLY A 139 1.99 -6.33 -17.37
CA GLY A 139 2.94 -5.22 -17.32
C GLY A 139 2.36 -3.86 -17.75
N LYS A 140 1.05 -3.75 -17.90
CA LYS A 140 0.39 -2.53 -18.39
C LYS A 140 -0.67 -2.03 -17.40
N TRP A 141 -0.71 -0.72 -17.25
CA TRP A 141 -1.76 -0.02 -16.53
C TRP A 141 -3.06 -0.04 -17.36
N LYS A 142 -4.16 -0.31 -16.70
CA LYS A 142 -5.49 -0.42 -17.30
C LYS A 142 -6.53 0.33 -16.47
N THR A 143 -7.66 0.58 -17.09
CA THR A 143 -8.88 1.06 -16.43
C THR A 143 -9.98 0.02 -16.59
N PHE A 144 -10.95 0.12 -15.72
CA PHE A 144 -12.11 -0.77 -15.75
C PHE A 144 -13.09 -0.43 -16.85
#